data_494caa57a8fc0b3c926a5b212c9cd0b0
#
_entry.id   494caa57a8fc0b3c926a5b212c9cd0b0
#
_cell.length_a   1.000
_cell.length_b   1.000
_cell.length_c   1.000
_cell.angle_alpha   90.00
_cell.angle_beta   90.00
_cell.angle_gamma   90.00
#
_symmetry.space_group_name_H-M   'P 1'
#
loop_
_entity.id
_entity.type
_entity.pdbx_description
1 polymer ?
#
loop_
_entity_poly.entity_id
_entity_poly.type
_entity_poly.pdbx_seq_one_letter_code
_entity_poly.pdbx_strand_id
1 'polypeptide(L)'
;MLKRTIISLLTLCIGVTLFAQQQTGYMEPPKVIKDLVLAPSTPDFSMSPKNDCYAFLESTDIPTIADMAMEEYKLAGVRVLPSLNSVRFRTKYHSIVINKLPGFKSTQIEGNIKGFPNNANIVSYSWSPDGNKMALLLE
;
A
#
# COMPACT_ATOMS: atom_id res chain seq x y z
N MET A 1 42.76 -49.02 18.44
CA MET A 1 43.03 -47.56 18.31
C MET A 1 42.31 -46.97 17.13
N LEU A 2 42.30 -47.51 15.92
CA LEU A 2 41.68 -47.01 14.70
C LEU A 2 40.18 -46.67 14.84
N LYS A 3 39.39 -47.53 15.49
CA LYS A 3 37.93 -47.28 15.68
C LYS A 3 37.63 -46.02 16.53
N ARG A 4 38.48 -45.78 17.55
CA ARG A 4 38.30 -44.57 18.41
C ARG A 4 38.66 -43.28 17.67
N THR A 5 39.67 -43.30 16.82
CA THR A 5 40.06 -42.14 16.00
C THR A 5 39.04 -41.84 14.92
N ILE A 6 38.43 -42.86 14.31
CA ILE A 6 37.36 -42.68 13.32
C ILE A 6 36.09 -42.02 13.96
N ILE A 7 35.70 -42.50 15.15
CA ILE A 7 34.55 -41.94 15.88
C ILE A 7 34.82 -40.48 16.26
N SER A 8 36.03 -40.17 16.75
CA SER A 8 36.39 -38.80 17.10
C SER A 8 36.39 -37.86 15.89
N LEU A 9 36.86 -38.32 14.73
CA LEU A 9 36.84 -37.56 13.49
C LEU A 9 35.41 -37.32 12.98
N LEU A 10 34.56 -38.35 13.08
CA LEU A 10 33.13 -38.22 12.68
C LEU A 10 32.39 -37.24 13.56
N THR A 11 32.63 -37.22 14.88
CA THR A 11 32.01 -36.28 15.81
C THR A 11 32.46 -34.84 15.54
N LEU A 12 33.72 -34.64 15.17
CA LEU A 12 34.26 -33.32 14.79
C LEU A 12 33.60 -32.79 13.52
N CYS A 13 33.38 -33.63 12.49
CA CYS A 13 32.71 -33.23 11.25
C CYS A 13 31.25 -32.84 11.48
N ILE A 14 30.53 -33.53 12.36
CA ILE A 14 29.12 -33.19 12.69
C ILE A 14 29.05 -31.84 13.42
N GLY A 15 30.00 -31.52 14.30
CA GLY A 15 30.06 -30.27 15.03
C GLY A 15 30.26 -29.06 14.13
N VAL A 16 31.00 -29.18 13.04
CA VAL A 16 31.25 -28.06 12.10
C VAL A 16 30.02 -27.74 11.25
N THR A 17 29.19 -28.71 10.92
CA THR A 17 28.00 -28.47 10.10
C THR A 17 26.86 -27.73 10.84
N LEU A 18 26.84 -27.78 12.18
CA LEU A 18 25.82 -27.09 12.98
C LEU A 18 25.99 -25.57 13.01
N PHE A 19 27.20 -25.05 12.77
CA PHE A 19 27.45 -23.61 12.70
C PHE A 19 27.20 -22.99 11.31
N ALA A 20 26.99 -23.82 10.27
CA ALA A 20 26.79 -23.36 8.91
C ALA A 20 25.35 -22.88 8.64
N GLN A 21 24.41 -23.09 9.55
CA GLN A 21 23.02 -22.58 9.45
C GLN A 21 22.87 -21.24 10.16
N GLN A 22 23.66 -20.25 9.77
CA GLN A 22 23.26 -18.87 10.03
C GLN A 22 21.98 -18.64 9.23
N GLN A 23 20.84 -18.52 9.93
CA GLN A 23 19.63 -17.98 9.34
C GLN A 23 20.02 -16.62 8.75
N THR A 24 20.22 -16.57 7.44
CA THR A 24 20.21 -15.31 6.70
C THR A 24 18.77 -14.83 6.72
N GLY A 25 18.36 -14.26 7.85
CA GLY A 25 17.13 -13.50 7.93
C GLY A 25 17.19 -12.38 6.89
N TYR A 26 16.04 -11.91 6.45
CA TYR A 26 15.96 -10.71 5.63
C TYR A 26 16.81 -9.61 6.27
N MET A 27 17.86 -9.19 5.58
CA MET A 27 18.65 -8.06 6.02
C MET A 27 17.83 -6.81 5.84
N GLU A 28 17.57 -6.12 6.94
CA GLU A 28 16.89 -4.82 6.89
C GLU A 28 17.81 -3.83 6.15
N PRO A 29 17.31 -3.11 5.13
CA PRO A 29 18.11 -2.14 4.41
C PRO A 29 18.53 -0.98 5.33
N PRO A 30 19.63 -0.28 5.02
CA PRO A 30 20.01 0.93 5.75
C PRO A 30 18.84 1.90 5.91
N LYS A 31 18.76 2.56 7.06
CA LYS A 31 17.63 3.43 7.41
C LYS A 31 17.31 4.45 6.32
N VAL A 32 18.30 5.05 5.69
CA VAL A 32 18.12 6.05 4.61
C VAL A 32 17.36 5.46 3.42
N ILE A 33 17.69 4.22 3.05
CA ILE A 33 17.00 3.52 1.94
C ILE A 33 15.58 3.13 2.35
N LYS A 34 15.41 2.66 3.59
CA LYS A 34 14.09 2.35 4.14
C LYS A 34 13.19 3.58 4.18
N ASP A 35 13.68 4.69 4.69
CA ASP A 35 12.93 5.96 4.78
C ASP A 35 12.55 6.49 3.38
N LEU A 36 13.43 6.32 2.38
CA LEU A 36 13.15 6.70 1.00
C LEU A 36 12.05 5.82 0.36
N VAL A 37 12.12 4.50 0.56
CA VAL A 37 11.15 3.55 -0.01
C VAL A 37 9.77 3.68 0.66
N LEU A 38 9.74 3.99 1.95
CA LEU A 38 8.51 4.16 2.73
C LEU A 38 8.03 5.62 2.77
N ALA A 39 8.69 6.53 2.06
CA ALA A 39 8.23 7.91 1.97
C ALA A 39 6.81 7.95 1.37
N PRO A 40 5.92 8.81 1.90
CA PRO A 40 4.60 9.00 1.32
C PRO A 40 4.71 9.39 -0.14
N SER A 41 3.82 8.86 -0.97
CA SER A 41 3.73 9.27 -2.37
C SER A 41 3.28 10.73 -2.51
N THR A 42 3.58 11.32 -3.65
CA THR A 42 3.06 12.64 -3.99
C THR A 42 1.54 12.55 -4.11
N PRO A 43 0.78 13.39 -3.39
CA PRO A 43 -0.67 13.39 -3.49
C PRO A 43 -1.16 13.70 -4.90
N ASP A 44 -2.20 13.02 -5.34
CA ASP A 44 -2.89 13.38 -6.58
C ASP A 44 -3.62 14.71 -6.43
N PHE A 45 -3.55 15.53 -7.44
CA PHE A 45 -4.16 16.85 -7.49
C PHE A 45 -5.36 16.87 -8.42
N SER A 46 -6.49 17.43 -7.95
CA SER A 46 -7.70 17.58 -8.75
C SER A 46 -8.34 18.95 -8.54
N MET A 47 -8.53 19.70 -9.63
CA MET A 47 -9.14 21.01 -9.60
C MET A 47 -10.64 20.91 -9.90
N SER A 48 -11.45 21.72 -9.19
CA SER A 48 -12.87 21.91 -9.50
C SER A 48 -13.06 22.53 -10.89
N PRO A 49 -14.11 22.19 -11.65
CA PRO A 49 -14.42 22.81 -12.93
C PRO A 49 -14.58 24.33 -12.88
N LYS A 50 -14.93 24.89 -11.73
CA LYS A 50 -15.01 26.35 -11.51
C LYS A 50 -13.69 27.00 -11.13
N ASN A 51 -12.64 26.22 -10.88
CA ASN A 51 -11.34 26.70 -10.38
C ASN A 51 -11.43 27.47 -9.04
N ASP A 52 -12.45 27.20 -8.25
CA ASP A 52 -12.67 27.83 -6.95
C ASP A 52 -12.23 26.96 -5.77
N CYS A 53 -12.01 25.66 -6.03
CA CYS A 53 -11.49 24.73 -5.06
C CYS A 53 -10.64 23.62 -5.73
N TYR A 54 -9.82 22.98 -4.93
CA TYR A 54 -8.99 21.84 -5.36
C TYR A 54 -8.95 20.78 -4.27
N ALA A 55 -8.68 19.55 -4.69
CA ALA A 55 -8.53 18.41 -3.82
C ALA A 55 -7.15 17.80 -3.96
N PHE A 56 -6.54 17.41 -2.84
CA PHE A 56 -5.43 16.49 -2.78
C PHE A 56 -5.91 15.15 -2.28
N LEU A 57 -5.49 14.09 -2.94
CA LEU A 57 -5.80 12.72 -2.55
C LEU A 57 -4.50 11.97 -2.26
N GLU A 58 -4.39 11.40 -1.06
CA GLU A 58 -3.22 10.64 -0.64
C GLU A 58 -3.44 9.16 -0.91
N SER A 59 -2.53 8.55 -1.65
CA SER A 59 -2.57 7.13 -2.00
C SER A 59 -1.54 6.31 -1.22
N THR A 60 -1.79 5.03 -1.12
CA THR A 60 -0.79 4.06 -0.67
C THR A 60 -0.20 3.39 -1.91
N ASP A 61 1.07 3.69 -2.21
CA ASP A 61 1.72 3.19 -3.42
C ASP A 61 2.12 1.72 -3.35
N ILE A 62 2.47 1.26 -2.15
CA ILE A 62 2.94 -0.11 -1.94
C ILE A 62 1.78 -0.97 -1.47
N PRO A 63 1.30 -1.91 -2.30
CA PRO A 63 0.25 -2.84 -1.89
C PRO A 63 0.74 -3.71 -0.72
N THR A 64 -0.15 -4.00 0.21
CA THR A 64 0.16 -4.92 1.31
C THR A 64 0.28 -6.36 0.80
N ILE A 65 0.90 -7.23 1.58
CA ILE A 65 0.96 -8.67 1.28
C ILE A 65 -0.47 -9.24 1.18
N ALA A 66 -1.39 -8.77 2.01
CA ALA A 66 -2.80 -9.17 1.98
C ALA A 66 -3.46 -8.77 0.66
N ASP A 67 -3.22 -7.54 0.17
CA ASP A 67 -3.71 -7.10 -1.14
C ASP A 67 -3.15 -7.96 -2.27
N MET A 68 -1.87 -8.33 -2.19
CA MET A 68 -1.23 -9.17 -3.21
C MET A 68 -1.72 -10.61 -3.19
N ALA A 69 -2.14 -11.11 -2.03
CA ALA A 69 -2.64 -12.48 -1.84
C ALA A 69 -4.14 -12.65 -2.15
N MET A 70 -4.86 -11.56 -2.45
CA MET A 70 -6.27 -11.64 -2.83
C MET A 70 -6.46 -12.50 -4.08
N GLU A 71 -7.48 -13.36 -4.06
CA GLU A 71 -7.88 -14.13 -5.23
C GLU A 71 -8.36 -13.19 -6.33
N GLU A 72 -7.82 -13.37 -7.54
CA GLU A 72 -8.17 -12.57 -8.70
C GLU A 72 -8.33 -13.44 -9.95
N TYR A 73 -9.29 -13.09 -10.80
CA TYR A 73 -9.42 -13.65 -12.14
C TYR A 73 -8.77 -12.74 -13.17
N LYS A 74 -7.99 -13.33 -14.05
CA LYS A 74 -7.33 -12.63 -15.15
C LYS A 74 -8.13 -12.88 -16.43
N LEU A 75 -8.89 -11.88 -16.85
CA LEU A 75 -9.75 -11.94 -18.01
C LEU A 75 -9.32 -10.90 -19.04
N ALA A 76 -8.73 -11.33 -20.16
CA ALA A 76 -8.36 -10.47 -21.29
C ALA A 76 -7.58 -9.19 -20.88
N GLY A 77 -6.63 -9.32 -19.94
CA GLY A 77 -5.84 -8.19 -19.42
C GLY A 77 -6.47 -7.41 -18.26
N VAL A 78 -7.71 -7.69 -17.93
CA VAL A 78 -8.40 -7.11 -16.78
C VAL A 78 -8.28 -8.07 -15.58
N ARG A 79 -8.02 -7.53 -14.39
CA ARG A 79 -8.04 -8.27 -13.14
C ARG A 79 -9.34 -8.01 -12.42
N VAL A 80 -10.07 -9.06 -12.11
CA VAL A 80 -11.37 -8.99 -11.44
C VAL A 80 -11.26 -9.64 -10.08
N LEU A 81 -11.77 -8.97 -9.06
CA LEU A 81 -11.91 -9.49 -7.69
C LEU A 81 -13.27 -10.17 -7.56
N PRO A 82 -13.31 -11.53 -7.39
CA PRO A 82 -14.57 -12.26 -7.29
C PRO A 82 -15.39 -11.83 -6.07
N SER A 83 -14.71 -11.48 -4.98
CA SER A 83 -15.34 -11.03 -3.73
C SER A 83 -16.16 -9.74 -3.86
N LEU A 84 -15.76 -8.85 -4.76
CA LEU A 84 -16.40 -7.55 -4.99
C LEU A 84 -17.18 -7.49 -6.31
N ASN A 85 -17.07 -8.51 -7.17
CA ASN A 85 -17.58 -8.50 -8.55
C ASN A 85 -17.17 -7.25 -9.34
N SER A 86 -15.97 -6.76 -9.08
CA SER A 86 -15.45 -5.53 -9.68
C SER A 86 -14.03 -5.69 -10.19
N VAL A 87 -13.60 -4.74 -11.03
CA VAL A 87 -12.22 -4.63 -11.48
C VAL A 87 -11.33 -4.29 -10.28
N ARG A 88 -10.17 -4.93 -10.19
CA ARG A 88 -9.18 -4.59 -9.18
C ARG A 88 -8.58 -3.22 -9.48
N PHE A 89 -8.86 -2.26 -8.61
CA PHE A 89 -8.22 -0.95 -8.65
C PHE A 89 -6.80 -1.04 -8.06
N ARG A 90 -5.84 -0.45 -8.76
CA ARG A 90 -4.44 -0.45 -8.32
C ARG A 90 -4.15 0.67 -7.34
N THR A 91 -4.72 1.84 -7.59
CA THR A 91 -4.57 3.02 -6.74
C THR A 91 -5.77 3.13 -5.83
N LYS A 92 -5.51 3.23 -4.54
CA LYS A 92 -6.52 3.44 -3.49
C LYS A 92 -6.08 4.64 -2.68
N TYR A 93 -6.99 5.59 -2.49
CA TYR A 93 -6.74 6.77 -1.68
C TYR A 93 -7.36 6.57 -0.31
N HIS A 94 -6.60 6.86 0.73
CA HIS A 94 -7.05 6.75 2.11
C HIS A 94 -7.44 8.10 2.72
N SER A 95 -7.07 9.20 2.07
CA SER A 95 -7.34 10.57 2.53
C SER A 95 -7.67 11.48 1.37
N ILE A 96 -8.54 12.45 1.64
CA ILE A 96 -8.86 13.54 0.72
C ILE A 96 -8.90 14.86 1.47
N VAL A 97 -8.19 15.86 0.96
CA VAL A 97 -8.16 17.21 1.51
C VAL A 97 -8.68 18.19 0.47
N ILE A 98 -9.78 18.90 0.78
CA ILE A 98 -10.37 19.89 -0.12
C ILE A 98 -10.07 21.29 0.40
N ASN A 99 -9.50 22.13 -0.47
CA ASN A 99 -9.14 23.51 -0.19
C ASN A 99 -9.90 24.45 -1.11
N LYS A 100 -10.34 25.60 -0.57
CA LYS A 100 -10.98 26.68 -1.36
C LYS A 100 -9.98 27.77 -1.73
N LEU A 101 -10.11 28.31 -2.94
CA LEU A 101 -9.44 29.51 -3.41
C LEU A 101 -10.39 30.71 -3.36
N PRO A 102 -9.99 31.95 -3.05
CA PRO A 102 -8.78 32.39 -2.36
C PRO A 102 -8.99 32.41 -0.84
N GLY A 103 -8.00 31.94 -0.10
CA GLY A 103 -8.02 32.10 1.36
C GLY A 103 -7.62 30.90 2.18
N PHE A 104 -7.14 29.81 1.54
CA PHE A 104 -6.53 28.63 2.21
C PHE A 104 -7.27 28.13 3.47
N LYS A 105 -8.58 28.14 3.47
CA LYS A 105 -9.32 27.37 4.47
C LYS A 105 -9.36 25.93 4.02
N SER A 106 -8.34 25.20 4.45
CA SER A 106 -8.25 23.75 4.29
C SER A 106 -9.37 23.10 5.08
N THR A 107 -10.24 22.35 4.42
CA THR A 107 -11.15 21.43 5.07
C THR A 107 -10.61 20.04 4.83
N GLN A 108 -9.79 19.57 5.76
CA GLN A 108 -9.31 18.20 5.76
C GLN A 108 -10.50 17.28 6.05
N ILE A 109 -10.80 16.41 5.13
CA ILE A 109 -11.83 15.39 5.28
C ILE A 109 -11.11 14.06 5.49
N GLU A 110 -10.40 13.94 6.62
CA GLU A 110 -9.93 12.66 7.10
C GLU A 110 -11.10 11.93 7.76
N GLY A 111 -11.56 10.84 7.17
CA GLY A 111 -12.41 9.84 7.82
C GLY A 111 -13.73 10.34 8.44
N ASN A 112 -14.01 11.64 8.41
CA ASN A 112 -15.12 12.31 9.10
C ASN A 112 -16.20 12.85 8.16
N ILE A 113 -16.26 12.36 6.93
CA ILE A 113 -17.45 12.62 6.10
C ILE A 113 -18.61 11.89 6.76
N LYS A 114 -19.66 12.59 7.10
CA LYS A 114 -20.87 12.01 7.69
C LYS A 114 -21.37 10.88 6.77
N GLY A 115 -21.32 9.63 7.25
CA GLY A 115 -21.66 8.46 6.47
C GLY A 115 -20.51 7.80 5.71
N PHE A 116 -19.24 8.26 5.90
CA PHE A 116 -18.08 7.57 5.35
C PHE A 116 -17.80 6.31 6.20
N PRO A 117 -17.77 5.11 5.59
CA PRO A 117 -17.48 3.89 6.32
C PRO A 117 -16.07 3.90 6.89
N ASN A 118 -15.89 3.39 8.11
CA ASN A 118 -14.56 3.19 8.68
C ASN A 118 -13.77 2.22 7.79
N ASN A 119 -12.52 2.55 7.52
CA ASN A 119 -11.59 1.77 6.68
C ASN A 119 -11.97 1.64 5.20
N ALA A 120 -12.86 2.47 4.68
CA ALA A 120 -13.13 2.53 3.24
C ALA A 120 -11.99 3.24 2.51
N ASN A 121 -11.61 2.70 1.35
CA ASN A 121 -10.68 3.36 0.44
C ASN A 121 -11.45 4.02 -0.70
N ILE A 122 -10.98 5.17 -1.16
CA ILE A 122 -11.49 5.82 -2.35
C ILE A 122 -10.77 5.21 -3.56
N VAL A 123 -11.50 4.63 -4.49
CA VAL A 123 -10.94 4.02 -5.72
C VAL A 123 -11.16 4.88 -6.96
N SER A 124 -12.09 5.82 -6.90
CA SER A 124 -12.35 6.79 -7.97
C SER A 124 -13.05 8.02 -7.42
N TYR A 125 -12.87 9.13 -8.09
CA TYR A 125 -13.55 10.40 -7.74
C TYR A 125 -13.90 11.16 -9.00
N SER A 126 -14.95 11.99 -8.92
CA SER A 126 -15.39 12.84 -10.01
C SER A 126 -16.06 14.10 -9.49
N TRP A 127 -15.73 15.25 -10.06
CA TRP A 127 -16.43 16.50 -9.80
C TRP A 127 -17.74 16.57 -10.56
N SER A 128 -18.74 17.17 -9.95
CA SER A 128 -19.96 17.58 -10.68
C SER A 128 -19.63 18.69 -11.68
N PRO A 129 -20.37 18.79 -12.81
CA PRO A 129 -20.11 19.81 -13.82
C PRO A 129 -20.18 21.24 -13.28
N ASP A 130 -20.97 21.46 -12.24
CA ASP A 130 -21.12 22.74 -11.56
C ASP A 130 -20.04 23.02 -10.50
N GLY A 131 -19.10 22.06 -10.29
CA GLY A 131 -18.00 22.18 -9.34
C GLY A 131 -18.39 22.21 -7.85
N ASN A 132 -19.66 22.04 -7.52
CA ASN A 132 -20.14 22.19 -6.14
C ASN A 132 -20.14 20.88 -5.35
N LYS A 133 -20.00 19.74 -6.04
CA LYS A 133 -20.05 18.40 -5.45
C LYS A 133 -18.93 17.53 -5.99
N MET A 134 -18.52 16.57 -5.19
CA MET A 134 -17.62 15.51 -5.61
C MET A 134 -18.26 14.16 -5.27
N ALA A 135 -18.31 13.27 -6.25
CA ALA A 135 -18.71 11.89 -6.06
C ALA A 135 -17.43 11.05 -5.78
N LEU A 136 -17.51 10.18 -4.80
CA LEU A 136 -16.43 9.25 -4.42
C LEU A 136 -16.96 7.83 -4.58
N LEU A 137 -16.19 6.98 -5.26
CA LEU A 137 -16.42 5.54 -5.31
C LEU A 137 -15.54 4.88 -4.24
N LEU A 138 -16.16 4.11 -3.38
CA LEU A 138 -15.52 3.47 -2.23
C LEU A 138 -15.42 1.95 -2.42
N GLU A 139 -14.34 1.36 -1.85
CA GLU A 139 -14.12 -0.08 -1.74
C GLU A 139 -13.88 -0.48 -0.28
#